data_c8f0e18799f5947cb6e49a6e11a05005
#
_entry.id   c8f0e18799f5947cb6e49a6e11a05005
#
_cell.length_a   1.000
_cell.length_b   1.000
_cell.length_c   1.000
_cell.angle_alpha   90.00
_cell.angle_beta   90.00
_cell.angle_gamma   90.00
#
_symmetry.space_group_name_H-M   'P 1'
#
loop_
_entity.id
_entity.type
_entity.pdbx_description
1 polymer ?
#
loop_
_entity_poly.entity_id
_entity_poly.type
_entity_poly.pdbx_seq_one_letter_code
_entity_poly.pdbx_strand_id
1 'polypeptide(L)'
;MFHGGGQEIAARCLAKLPVEPRVLFAPAKINLRLKVLGRRTDGYHLLSMLNASASLNDEISISFSPETSSDVTCCGVRSEHIPVAQNLVTRAYDLFWRSCGYDSPPFALNAQIKKLIPIGGGLGGGSSDAAVLLNFLIEELADIVADGGMCSKQTLRSRVMEAALSLGADVPYAMQQGLCWVRGVGEIVTPIPAAPQWSNLVNRAVIITVPSQSVPTAQFYDFYRQNRGFPDEVVEEDTVMLKALNGEDCSLEQLLVNDFEPFIRRFKPEIGDILDHVRSFFANTSITGSGAAIFSIVTEDQLESLEDYRKSVSSEGIMVHKAKLL
;
A
#
# COMPACT_ATOMS: atom_id res chain seq x y z
N MET A 1 -17.09 -31.00 -0.43
CA MET A 1 -16.26 -32.12 -0.96
C MET A 1 -16.34 -32.07 -2.48
N PHE A 2 -15.35 -31.48 -3.13
CA PHE A 2 -15.25 -31.46 -4.60
C PHE A 2 -14.46 -32.71 -5.03
N HIS A 3 -15.14 -33.84 -5.26
CA HIS A 3 -14.50 -35.06 -5.76
C HIS A 3 -14.40 -35.01 -7.30
N GLY A 4 -13.19 -35.03 -7.84
CA GLY A 4 -12.86 -35.16 -9.26
C GLY A 4 -12.61 -33.85 -10.01
N GLY A 5 -13.53 -32.87 -10.00
CA GLY A 5 -13.40 -31.65 -10.79
C GLY A 5 -12.35 -30.66 -10.25
N GLY A 6 -12.14 -30.56 -8.94
CA GLY A 6 -11.19 -29.65 -8.34
C GLY A 6 -9.71 -29.95 -8.67
N GLN A 7 -9.35 -31.21 -8.77
CA GLN A 7 -7.98 -31.63 -9.12
C GLN A 7 -7.65 -31.33 -10.59
N GLU A 8 -8.61 -31.48 -11.49
CA GLU A 8 -8.45 -31.16 -12.91
C GLU A 8 -8.26 -29.65 -13.10
N ILE A 9 -9.06 -28.81 -12.40
CA ILE A 9 -8.93 -27.34 -12.43
C ILE A 9 -7.55 -26.93 -11.88
N ALA A 10 -7.12 -27.51 -10.75
CA ALA A 10 -5.80 -27.22 -10.18
C ALA A 10 -4.66 -27.57 -11.14
N ALA A 11 -4.73 -28.70 -11.83
CA ALA A 11 -3.73 -29.08 -12.84
C ALA A 11 -3.70 -28.12 -14.03
N ARG A 12 -4.87 -27.68 -14.52
CA ARG A 12 -4.96 -26.64 -15.59
C ARG A 12 -4.39 -25.31 -15.13
N CYS A 13 -4.64 -24.91 -13.88
CA CYS A 13 -4.08 -23.69 -13.29
C CYS A 13 -2.55 -23.76 -13.22
N LEU A 14 -2.02 -24.87 -12.70
CA LEU A 14 -0.57 -25.05 -12.59
C LEU A 14 0.11 -25.05 -13.97
N ALA A 15 -0.49 -25.68 -14.97
CA ALA A 15 0.05 -25.70 -16.34
C ALA A 15 0.12 -24.30 -17.01
N LYS A 16 -0.68 -23.34 -16.54
CA LYS A 16 -0.66 -21.95 -17.05
C LYS A 16 0.33 -21.06 -16.28
N LEU A 17 0.63 -21.38 -15.03
CA LEU A 17 1.48 -20.56 -14.18
C LEU A 17 2.97 -20.76 -14.52
N PRO A 18 3.82 -19.74 -14.28
CA PRO A 18 5.24 -19.83 -14.60
C PRO A 18 5.96 -20.86 -13.72
N VAL A 19 6.66 -21.79 -14.36
CA VAL A 19 7.60 -22.71 -13.73
C VAL A 19 8.94 -22.00 -13.51
N GLU A 20 9.39 -21.22 -14.51
CA GLU A 20 10.55 -20.33 -14.38
C GLU A 20 10.17 -19.04 -13.64
N PRO A 21 11.09 -18.43 -12.89
CA PRO A 21 10.79 -17.23 -12.11
C PRO A 21 10.28 -16.07 -12.97
N ARG A 22 9.12 -15.52 -12.62
CA ARG A 22 8.56 -14.29 -13.19
C ARG A 22 8.60 -13.17 -12.14
N VAL A 23 9.07 -12.00 -12.53
CA VAL A 23 9.19 -10.84 -11.63
C VAL A 23 7.92 -10.00 -11.70
N LEU A 24 7.36 -9.71 -10.53
CA LEU A 24 6.30 -8.73 -10.30
C LEU A 24 6.88 -7.50 -9.59
N PHE A 25 6.34 -6.33 -9.89
CA PHE A 25 6.74 -5.06 -9.25
C PHE A 25 5.61 -4.57 -8.36
N ALA A 26 5.91 -4.37 -7.07
CA ALA A 26 4.96 -3.95 -6.05
C ALA A 26 5.24 -2.48 -5.65
N PRO A 27 4.46 -1.50 -6.14
CA PRO A 27 4.73 -0.09 -5.92
C PRO A 27 4.44 0.34 -4.48
N ALA A 28 5.25 1.27 -3.96
CA ALA A 28 4.94 1.96 -2.72
C ALA A 28 3.66 2.78 -2.84
N LYS A 29 2.97 2.98 -1.72
CA LYS A 29 1.86 3.93 -1.62
C LYS A 29 2.29 5.19 -0.88
N ILE A 30 1.70 6.31 -1.26
CA ILE A 30 1.81 7.59 -0.55
C ILE A 30 0.39 8.08 -0.25
N ASN A 31 0.13 8.42 1.02
CA ASN A 31 -1.07 9.18 1.36
C ASN A 31 -0.76 10.66 1.14
N LEU A 32 -1.14 11.19 -0.02
CA LEU A 32 -1.00 12.61 -0.33
C LEU A 32 -1.84 13.45 0.63
N ARG A 33 -3.00 12.93 1.03
CA ARG A 33 -3.90 13.49 2.03
C ARG A 33 -4.36 12.40 2.98
N LEU A 34 -4.48 12.75 4.27
CA LEU A 34 -5.09 11.91 5.28
C LEU A 34 -5.88 12.79 6.25
N LYS A 35 -7.19 12.62 6.24
CA LYS A 35 -8.13 13.23 7.18
C LYS A 35 -8.78 12.15 8.03
N VAL A 36 -8.93 12.43 9.32
CA VAL A 36 -9.71 11.59 10.24
C VAL A 36 -11.09 12.23 10.38
N LEU A 37 -12.11 11.58 9.83
CA LEU A 37 -13.47 12.09 9.79
C LEU A 37 -14.26 11.76 11.05
N GLY A 38 -13.84 10.76 11.81
CA GLY A 38 -14.55 10.31 13.00
C GLY A 38 -14.06 8.95 13.47
N ARG A 39 -14.81 8.33 14.38
CA ARG A 39 -14.52 7.01 14.93
C ARG A 39 -15.78 6.16 14.99
N ARG A 40 -15.65 4.90 14.59
CA ARG A 40 -16.73 3.89 14.68
C ARG A 40 -16.85 3.37 16.11
N THR A 41 -18.01 2.84 16.45
CA THR A 41 -18.29 2.21 17.76
C THR A 41 -17.40 1.02 18.08
N ASP A 42 -16.88 0.33 17.04
CA ASP A 42 -15.91 -0.76 17.17
C ASP A 42 -14.46 -0.28 17.40
N GLY A 43 -14.24 1.04 17.45
CA GLY A 43 -12.98 1.68 17.77
C GLY A 43 -12.09 2.03 16.58
N TYR A 44 -12.48 1.66 15.35
CA TYR A 44 -11.75 2.05 14.14
C TYR A 44 -12.02 3.52 13.76
N HIS A 45 -11.00 4.20 13.24
CA HIS A 45 -11.15 5.56 12.73
C HIS A 45 -11.67 5.54 11.30
N LEU A 46 -12.62 6.44 11.03
CA LEU A 46 -13.09 6.72 9.68
C LEU A 46 -12.14 7.72 9.02
N LEU A 47 -11.58 7.34 7.89
CA LEU A 47 -10.57 8.10 7.17
C LEU A 47 -11.11 8.59 5.82
N SER A 48 -10.57 9.72 5.36
CA SER A 48 -10.59 10.16 3.97
C SER A 48 -9.15 10.37 3.54
N MET A 49 -8.71 9.61 2.55
CA MET A 49 -7.32 9.63 2.09
C MET A 49 -7.27 9.80 0.57
N LEU A 50 -6.36 10.66 0.10
CA LEU A 50 -5.94 10.68 -1.29
C LEU A 50 -4.65 9.88 -1.39
N ASN A 51 -4.73 8.69 -1.96
CA ASN A 51 -3.59 7.80 -2.12
C ASN A 51 -3.07 7.82 -3.55
N ALA A 52 -1.75 7.77 -3.69
CA ALA A 52 -1.08 7.59 -4.97
C ALA A 52 -0.05 6.46 -4.89
N SER A 53 0.15 5.75 -5.98
CA SER A 53 1.28 4.82 -6.12
C SER A 53 2.54 5.59 -6.48
N ALA A 54 3.70 5.11 -6.04
CA ALA A 54 5.00 5.68 -6.38
C ALA A 54 5.90 4.64 -7.03
N SER A 55 6.78 5.06 -7.94
CA SER A 55 7.68 4.17 -8.70
C SER A 55 8.84 3.55 -7.88
N LEU A 56 8.82 3.67 -6.56
CA LEU A 56 9.62 2.87 -5.65
C LEU A 56 8.92 1.53 -5.47
N ASN A 57 9.51 0.43 -5.98
CA ASN A 57 8.86 -0.88 -6.02
C ASN A 57 9.68 -1.92 -5.28
N ASP A 58 9.00 -2.86 -4.59
CA ASP A 58 9.59 -4.15 -4.28
C ASP A 58 9.57 -5.04 -5.53
N GLU A 59 10.52 -5.96 -5.63
CA GLU A 59 10.61 -6.95 -6.71
C GLU A 59 10.26 -8.32 -6.14
N ILE A 60 9.26 -9.00 -6.73
CA ILE A 60 8.83 -10.32 -6.28
C ILE A 60 9.04 -11.30 -7.42
N SER A 61 10.02 -12.17 -7.28
CA SER A 61 10.25 -13.27 -8.21
C SER A 61 9.40 -14.47 -7.79
N ILE A 62 8.47 -14.89 -8.63
CA ILE A 62 7.52 -15.98 -8.36
C ILE A 62 7.67 -17.13 -9.36
N SER A 63 7.51 -18.35 -8.87
CA SER A 63 7.32 -19.56 -9.66
C SER A 63 6.40 -20.53 -8.92
N PHE A 64 5.89 -21.55 -9.63
CA PHE A 64 4.97 -22.52 -9.06
C PHE A 64 5.44 -23.94 -9.34
N SER A 65 5.20 -24.85 -8.39
CA SER A 65 5.60 -26.24 -8.50
C SER A 65 4.50 -27.17 -7.98
N PRO A 66 4.45 -28.45 -8.41
CA PRO A 66 3.43 -29.41 -7.97
C PRO A 66 3.55 -29.82 -6.50
N GLU A 67 4.54 -29.32 -5.78
CA GLU A 67 4.69 -29.54 -4.35
C GLU A 67 3.53 -28.90 -3.57
N THR A 68 3.41 -29.22 -2.29
CA THR A 68 2.35 -28.65 -1.42
C THR A 68 2.86 -27.64 -0.42
N SER A 69 4.18 -27.52 -0.27
CA SER A 69 4.81 -26.58 0.67
C SER A 69 5.39 -25.39 -0.07
N SER A 70 4.78 -24.23 0.11
CA SER A 70 5.28 -22.96 -0.44
C SER A 70 6.54 -22.48 0.29
N ASP A 71 7.48 -21.88 -0.46
CA ASP A 71 8.65 -21.21 0.07
C ASP A 71 8.61 -19.73 -0.28
N VAL A 72 8.58 -18.87 0.75
CA VAL A 72 8.54 -17.40 0.58
C VAL A 72 9.64 -16.78 1.41
N THR A 73 10.61 -16.18 0.72
CA THR A 73 11.79 -15.56 1.33
C THR A 73 11.83 -14.06 1.08
N CYS A 74 12.44 -13.32 1.99
CA CYS A 74 12.65 -11.88 1.86
C CYS A 74 14.14 -11.55 1.99
N CYS A 75 14.61 -10.58 1.21
CA CYS A 75 15.94 -9.97 1.32
C CYS A 75 15.83 -8.46 1.06
N GLY A 76 16.89 -7.70 1.38
CA GLY A 76 16.96 -6.26 1.06
C GLY A 76 16.77 -5.35 2.28
N VAL A 77 16.22 -4.15 2.04
CA VAL A 77 16.19 -3.04 3.00
C VAL A 77 15.32 -3.36 4.20
N ARG A 78 15.91 -3.37 5.40
CA ARG A 78 15.26 -3.67 6.68
C ARG A 78 14.41 -4.96 6.63
N SER A 79 14.86 -5.94 5.83
CA SER A 79 14.22 -7.24 5.74
C SER A 79 14.62 -8.07 6.98
N GLU A 80 13.88 -7.90 8.07
CA GLU A 80 13.95 -8.82 9.19
C GLU A 80 13.33 -10.16 8.77
N HIS A 81 13.76 -11.24 9.43
CA HIS A 81 13.21 -12.56 9.13
C HIS A 81 11.71 -12.61 9.51
N ILE A 82 10.86 -12.56 8.50
CA ILE A 82 9.41 -12.74 8.67
C ILE A 82 9.10 -14.23 8.45
N PRO A 83 8.52 -14.93 9.44
CA PRO A 83 8.12 -16.32 9.25
C PRO A 83 7.19 -16.47 8.05
N VAL A 84 7.39 -17.51 7.23
CA VAL A 84 6.63 -17.74 5.98
C VAL A 84 5.12 -17.61 6.20
N ALA A 85 4.57 -18.21 7.25
CA ALA A 85 3.14 -18.15 7.55
C ALA A 85 2.61 -16.74 7.92
N GLN A 86 3.49 -15.81 8.30
CA GLN A 86 3.12 -14.43 8.63
C GLN A 86 3.34 -13.48 7.46
N ASN A 87 4.04 -13.92 6.40
CA ASN A 87 4.27 -13.13 5.22
C ASN A 87 2.95 -12.87 4.48
N LEU A 88 2.68 -11.60 4.13
CA LEU A 88 1.43 -11.23 3.46
C LEU A 88 1.31 -11.88 2.08
N VAL A 89 2.40 -12.18 1.38
CA VAL A 89 2.40 -12.91 0.09
C VAL A 89 1.88 -14.33 0.28
N THR A 90 2.35 -15.06 1.30
CA THR A 90 1.83 -16.39 1.64
C THR A 90 0.34 -16.34 1.97
N ARG A 91 -0.05 -15.41 2.84
CA ARG A 91 -1.45 -15.23 3.24
C ARG A 91 -2.36 -14.83 2.07
N ALA A 92 -1.85 -14.03 1.12
CA ALA A 92 -2.55 -13.66 -0.10
C ALA A 92 -2.76 -14.88 -1.02
N TYR A 93 -1.76 -15.74 -1.13
CA TYR A 93 -1.86 -17.00 -1.88
C TYR A 93 -2.95 -17.92 -1.31
N ASP A 94 -2.96 -18.11 0.01
CA ASP A 94 -4.00 -18.86 0.70
C ASP A 94 -5.39 -18.25 0.50
N LEU A 95 -5.50 -16.94 0.61
CA LEU A 95 -6.75 -16.21 0.42
C LEU A 95 -7.30 -16.38 -0.99
N PHE A 96 -6.45 -16.30 -2.01
CA PHE A 96 -6.88 -16.53 -3.40
C PHE A 96 -7.52 -17.90 -3.57
N TRP A 97 -6.86 -18.97 -3.11
CA TRP A 97 -7.37 -20.32 -3.27
C TRP A 97 -8.64 -20.59 -2.45
N ARG A 98 -8.74 -20.02 -1.26
CA ARG A 98 -10.00 -20.04 -0.47
C ARG A 98 -11.13 -19.33 -1.21
N SER A 99 -10.83 -18.20 -1.86
CA SER A 99 -11.82 -17.47 -2.68
C SER A 99 -12.29 -18.28 -3.90
N CYS A 100 -11.44 -19.19 -4.40
CA CYS A 100 -11.79 -20.17 -5.41
C CYS A 100 -12.54 -21.40 -4.87
N GLY A 101 -12.72 -21.54 -3.53
CA GLY A 101 -13.42 -22.66 -2.90
C GLY A 101 -12.52 -23.82 -2.49
N TYR A 102 -11.20 -23.65 -2.45
CA TYR A 102 -10.27 -24.64 -1.90
C TYR A 102 -10.01 -24.36 -0.41
N ASP A 103 -9.83 -25.41 0.38
CA ASP A 103 -9.47 -25.29 1.80
C ASP A 103 -8.01 -24.84 1.99
N SER A 104 -7.14 -25.21 1.04
CA SER A 104 -5.73 -24.85 0.99
C SER A 104 -5.25 -24.77 -0.46
N PRO A 105 -4.11 -24.11 -0.74
CA PRO A 105 -3.51 -24.09 -2.07
C PRO A 105 -3.24 -25.51 -2.59
N PRO A 106 -3.61 -25.82 -3.84
CA PRO A 106 -3.45 -27.17 -4.40
C PRO A 106 -2.03 -27.46 -4.90
N PHE A 107 -1.16 -26.45 -4.94
CA PHE A 107 0.25 -26.55 -5.34
C PHE A 107 1.06 -25.44 -4.69
N ALA A 108 2.39 -25.50 -4.75
CA ALA A 108 3.28 -24.58 -4.06
C ALA A 108 3.51 -23.27 -4.84
N LEU A 109 3.62 -22.18 -4.10
CA LEU A 109 4.20 -20.91 -4.51
C LEU A 109 5.65 -20.84 -4.00
N ASN A 110 6.61 -20.59 -4.89
CA ASN A 110 7.97 -20.22 -4.55
C ASN A 110 8.14 -18.74 -4.85
N ALA A 111 8.46 -17.93 -3.84
CA ALA A 111 8.60 -16.49 -3.99
C ALA A 111 9.84 -15.95 -3.29
N GLN A 112 10.60 -15.12 -3.99
CA GLN A 112 11.69 -14.34 -3.42
C GLN A 112 11.35 -12.86 -3.52
N ILE A 113 11.23 -12.19 -2.37
CA ILE A 113 10.88 -10.78 -2.27
C ILE A 113 12.12 -9.98 -1.97
N LYS A 114 12.52 -9.12 -2.92
CA LYS A 114 13.60 -8.14 -2.74
C LYS A 114 12.96 -6.83 -2.28
N LYS A 115 13.12 -6.52 -1.00
CA LYS A 115 12.57 -5.32 -0.38
C LYS A 115 13.40 -4.09 -0.72
N LEU A 116 12.82 -3.16 -1.46
CA LEU A 116 13.33 -1.83 -1.74
C LEU A 116 12.50 -0.76 -1.03
N ILE A 117 11.23 -1.07 -0.73
CA ILE A 117 10.35 -0.23 0.09
C ILE A 117 10.69 -0.49 1.56
N PRO A 118 11.16 0.53 2.31
CA PRO A 118 11.54 0.36 3.71
C PRO A 118 10.38 -0.13 4.58
N ILE A 119 10.61 -1.20 5.34
CA ILE A 119 9.62 -1.78 6.26
C ILE A 119 9.36 -0.81 7.42
N GLY A 120 8.09 -0.65 7.79
CA GLY A 120 7.68 0.21 8.90
C GLY A 120 7.64 1.71 8.58
N GLY A 121 7.83 2.10 7.32
CA GLY A 121 7.79 3.50 6.89
C GLY A 121 6.39 4.06 6.58
N GLY A 122 5.33 3.27 6.68
CA GLY A 122 3.98 3.72 6.27
C GLY A 122 3.76 3.74 4.75
N LEU A 123 4.66 3.13 3.97
CA LEU A 123 4.65 3.11 2.49
C LEU A 123 3.88 1.91 1.90
N GLY A 124 3.27 1.06 2.72
CA GLY A 124 2.40 -0.02 2.28
C GLY A 124 3.07 -1.19 1.54
N GLY A 125 4.41 -1.36 1.64
CA GLY A 125 5.16 -2.32 0.85
C GLY A 125 4.65 -3.76 0.96
N GLY A 126 4.44 -4.29 2.18
CA GLY A 126 3.92 -5.65 2.36
C GLY A 126 2.49 -5.84 1.79
N SER A 127 1.64 -4.81 1.91
CA SER A 127 0.30 -4.83 1.31
C SER A 127 0.37 -4.81 -0.22
N SER A 128 1.34 -4.08 -0.78
CA SER A 128 1.59 -4.04 -2.21
C SER A 128 2.11 -5.39 -2.72
N ASP A 129 3.03 -6.03 -1.98
CA ASP A 129 3.53 -7.37 -2.31
C ASP A 129 2.38 -8.38 -2.44
N ALA A 130 1.48 -8.39 -1.44
CA ALA A 130 0.29 -9.25 -1.46
C ALA A 130 -0.64 -8.93 -2.63
N ALA A 131 -0.89 -7.65 -2.87
CA ALA A 131 -1.83 -7.17 -3.89
C ALA A 131 -1.39 -7.52 -5.32
N VAL A 132 -0.10 -7.38 -5.65
CA VAL A 132 0.38 -7.72 -7.00
C VAL A 132 0.31 -9.22 -7.25
N LEU A 133 0.54 -10.06 -6.24
CA LEU A 133 0.32 -11.50 -6.37
C LEU A 133 -1.16 -11.81 -6.61
N LEU A 134 -2.08 -11.21 -5.84
CA LEU A 134 -3.52 -11.41 -6.01
C LEU A 134 -3.98 -11.00 -7.42
N ASN A 135 -3.56 -9.83 -7.90
CA ASN A 135 -3.89 -9.35 -9.24
C ASN A 135 -3.34 -10.29 -10.32
N PHE A 136 -2.09 -10.74 -10.18
CA PHE A 136 -1.48 -11.72 -11.08
C PHE A 136 -2.29 -13.02 -11.15
N LEU A 137 -2.65 -13.58 -10.00
CA LEU A 137 -3.41 -14.84 -9.95
C LEU A 137 -4.82 -14.68 -10.53
N ILE A 138 -5.50 -13.55 -10.27
CA ILE A 138 -6.82 -13.25 -10.87
C ILE A 138 -6.68 -13.15 -12.40
N GLU A 139 -5.67 -12.43 -12.89
CA GLU A 139 -5.48 -12.26 -14.34
C GLU A 139 -5.21 -13.57 -15.05
N GLU A 140 -4.33 -14.39 -14.50
CA GLU A 140 -3.91 -15.65 -15.11
C GLU A 140 -4.94 -16.79 -14.96
N LEU A 141 -5.65 -16.86 -13.83
CA LEU A 141 -6.40 -18.06 -13.48
C LEU A 141 -7.93 -17.89 -13.48
N ALA A 142 -8.46 -16.66 -13.48
CA ALA A 142 -9.90 -16.46 -13.31
C ALA A 142 -10.75 -17.14 -14.41
N ASP A 143 -10.26 -17.19 -15.65
CA ASP A 143 -10.98 -17.84 -16.75
C ASP A 143 -11.00 -19.37 -16.57
N ILE A 144 -9.90 -19.98 -16.12
CA ILE A 144 -9.82 -21.42 -15.85
C ILE A 144 -10.76 -21.81 -14.69
N VAL A 145 -10.79 -20.97 -13.64
CA VAL A 145 -11.69 -21.17 -12.49
C VAL A 145 -13.15 -21.05 -12.92
N ALA A 146 -13.46 -20.07 -13.80
CA ALA A 146 -14.81 -19.88 -14.34
C ALA A 146 -15.25 -21.03 -15.24
N ASP A 147 -14.41 -21.51 -16.16
CA ASP A 147 -14.67 -22.65 -17.05
C ASP A 147 -14.88 -23.95 -16.26
N GLY A 148 -14.21 -24.07 -15.11
CA GLY A 148 -14.41 -25.18 -14.18
C GLY A 148 -15.73 -25.13 -13.40
N GLY A 149 -16.57 -24.11 -13.63
CA GLY A 149 -17.89 -23.96 -13.01
C GLY A 149 -17.84 -23.54 -11.53
N MET A 150 -16.68 -23.13 -11.00
CA MET A 150 -16.54 -22.74 -9.58
C MET A 150 -17.18 -21.37 -9.29
N CYS A 151 -16.87 -20.36 -10.09
CA CYS A 151 -17.52 -19.03 -10.07
C CYS A 151 -17.11 -18.23 -11.30
N SER A 152 -17.87 -17.17 -11.63
CA SER A 152 -17.47 -16.26 -12.72
C SER A 152 -16.21 -15.48 -12.38
N LYS A 153 -15.47 -14.99 -13.39
CA LYS A 153 -14.31 -14.11 -13.22
C LYS A 153 -14.64 -12.88 -12.36
N GLN A 154 -15.79 -12.27 -12.61
CA GLN A 154 -16.25 -11.12 -11.83
C GLN A 154 -16.52 -11.48 -10.37
N THR A 155 -17.16 -12.63 -10.12
CA THR A 155 -17.43 -13.12 -8.77
C THR A 155 -16.14 -13.43 -8.02
N LEU A 156 -15.15 -14.05 -8.68
CA LEU A 156 -13.85 -14.31 -8.07
C LEU A 156 -13.16 -13.00 -7.68
N ARG A 157 -13.10 -12.03 -8.60
CA ARG A 157 -12.51 -10.72 -8.34
C ARG A 157 -13.18 -10.02 -7.14
N SER A 158 -14.51 -10.04 -7.07
CA SER A 158 -15.25 -9.45 -5.95
C SER A 158 -14.94 -10.15 -4.63
N ARG A 159 -14.94 -11.48 -4.59
CA ARG A 159 -14.60 -12.26 -3.40
C ARG A 159 -13.19 -11.97 -2.88
N VAL A 160 -12.21 -11.96 -3.80
CA VAL A 160 -10.81 -11.65 -3.44
C VAL A 160 -10.69 -10.21 -2.92
N MET A 161 -11.36 -9.24 -3.56
CA MET A 161 -11.33 -7.84 -3.13
C MET A 161 -11.96 -7.66 -1.74
N GLU A 162 -13.12 -8.27 -1.48
CA GLU A 162 -13.77 -8.24 -0.16
C GLU A 162 -12.90 -8.88 0.92
N ALA A 163 -12.25 -10.01 0.60
CA ALA A 163 -11.40 -10.70 1.55
C ALA A 163 -10.05 -10.00 1.77
N ALA A 164 -9.58 -9.18 0.82
CA ALA A 164 -8.28 -8.51 0.84
C ALA A 164 -8.08 -7.62 2.08
N LEU A 165 -9.17 -7.00 2.59
CA LEU A 165 -9.12 -6.22 3.83
C LEU A 165 -8.63 -7.05 5.04
N SER A 166 -8.90 -8.35 5.07
CA SER A 166 -8.43 -9.23 6.14
C SER A 166 -6.92 -9.44 6.16
N LEU A 167 -6.23 -9.17 5.05
CA LEU A 167 -4.77 -9.17 4.97
C LEU A 167 -4.18 -7.89 5.54
N GLY A 168 -4.85 -6.74 5.30
CA GLY A 168 -4.44 -5.43 5.79
C GLY A 168 -5.24 -4.31 5.13
N ALA A 169 -5.39 -3.19 5.84
CA ALA A 169 -6.20 -2.05 5.39
C ALA A 169 -5.72 -1.41 4.07
N ASP A 170 -4.42 -1.52 3.75
CA ASP A 170 -3.85 -0.97 2.51
C ASP A 170 -3.96 -1.93 1.31
N VAL A 171 -4.33 -3.23 1.51
CA VAL A 171 -4.35 -4.22 0.42
C VAL A 171 -5.41 -3.91 -0.63
N PRO A 172 -6.66 -3.51 -0.29
CA PRO A 172 -7.66 -3.13 -1.29
C PRO A 172 -7.19 -1.98 -2.19
N TYR A 173 -6.57 -0.95 -1.61
CA TYR A 173 -5.96 0.13 -2.39
C TYR A 173 -4.81 -0.38 -3.26
N ALA A 174 -3.90 -1.20 -2.71
CA ALA A 174 -2.75 -1.73 -3.44
C ALA A 174 -3.15 -2.64 -4.62
N MET A 175 -4.31 -3.29 -4.57
CA MET A 175 -4.88 -4.02 -5.71
C MET A 175 -5.40 -3.09 -6.82
N GLN A 176 -5.90 -1.90 -6.47
CA GLN A 176 -6.40 -0.90 -7.41
C GLN A 176 -5.26 -0.09 -8.03
N GLN A 177 -4.30 0.35 -7.21
CA GLN A 177 -3.16 1.21 -7.56
C GLN A 177 -3.56 2.59 -8.13
N GLY A 178 -2.55 3.41 -8.47
CA GLY A 178 -2.74 4.75 -9.04
C GLY A 178 -3.31 5.76 -8.04
N LEU A 179 -3.91 6.82 -8.58
CA LEU A 179 -4.55 7.86 -7.77
C LEU A 179 -5.96 7.43 -7.35
N CYS A 180 -6.20 7.32 -6.05
CA CYS A 180 -7.49 6.87 -5.51
C CYS A 180 -7.93 7.71 -4.32
N TRP A 181 -9.25 7.93 -4.21
CA TRP A 181 -9.89 8.35 -2.97
C TRP A 181 -10.24 7.12 -2.14
N VAL A 182 -9.61 6.99 -0.97
CA VAL A 182 -9.78 5.85 -0.07
C VAL A 182 -10.49 6.31 1.19
N ARG A 183 -11.58 5.62 1.55
CA ARG A 183 -12.45 5.99 2.67
C ARG A 183 -12.73 4.80 3.58
N GLY A 184 -13.51 5.08 4.66
CA GLY A 184 -13.84 4.07 5.67
C GLY A 184 -12.64 3.79 6.56
N VAL A 185 -12.32 2.52 6.78
CA VAL A 185 -11.08 2.08 7.45
C VAL A 185 -9.97 1.72 6.44
N GLY A 186 -10.20 2.02 5.12
CA GLY A 186 -9.31 1.70 4.01
C GLY A 186 -9.95 0.83 2.93
N GLU A 187 -11.18 0.37 3.15
CA GLU A 187 -11.90 -0.60 2.29
C GLU A 187 -12.63 0.03 1.10
N ILE A 188 -13.01 1.32 1.19
CA ILE A 188 -13.76 1.99 0.12
C ILE A 188 -12.76 2.69 -0.79
N VAL A 189 -12.36 2.02 -1.84
CA VAL A 189 -11.39 2.52 -2.82
C VAL A 189 -12.10 2.98 -4.08
N THR A 190 -12.01 4.29 -4.37
CA THR A 190 -12.58 4.90 -5.57
C THR A 190 -11.44 5.44 -6.44
N PRO A 191 -11.18 4.85 -7.62
CA PRO A 191 -10.20 5.38 -8.55
C PRO A 191 -10.56 6.79 -8.98
N ILE A 192 -9.58 7.68 -9.06
CA ILE A 192 -9.74 9.03 -9.55
C ILE A 192 -9.37 9.02 -11.04
N PRO A 193 -10.32 9.34 -11.94
CA PRO A 193 -10.04 9.36 -13.37
C PRO A 193 -9.03 10.47 -13.71
N ALA A 194 -8.28 10.25 -14.79
CA ALA A 194 -7.40 11.27 -15.33
C ALA A 194 -8.24 12.50 -15.72
N ALA A 195 -7.96 13.64 -15.10
CA ALA A 195 -8.63 14.90 -15.35
C ALA A 195 -7.63 16.06 -15.13
N PRO A 196 -7.86 17.23 -15.76
CA PRO A 196 -6.89 18.33 -15.74
C PRO A 196 -6.44 18.76 -14.33
N GLN A 197 -7.35 18.78 -13.35
CA GLN A 197 -7.04 19.15 -11.97
C GLN A 197 -6.06 18.19 -11.28
N TRP A 198 -5.94 16.93 -11.74
CA TRP A 198 -5.04 15.91 -11.20
C TRP A 198 -3.75 15.78 -12.01
N SER A 199 -3.65 16.42 -13.20
CA SER A 199 -2.48 16.37 -14.07
C SER A 199 -1.20 16.87 -13.37
N ASN A 200 -1.34 17.75 -12.41
CA ASN A 200 -0.25 18.26 -11.59
C ASN A 200 0.29 17.26 -10.55
N LEU A 201 -0.34 16.10 -10.36
CA LEU A 201 0.12 15.06 -9.46
C LEU A 201 0.72 13.86 -10.21
N VAL A 202 0.05 13.39 -11.25
CA VAL A 202 0.50 12.21 -12.02
C VAL A 202 1.82 12.51 -12.73
N ASN A 203 2.76 11.57 -12.66
CA ASN A 203 4.14 11.67 -13.19
C ASN A 203 5.04 12.72 -12.51
N ARG A 204 4.58 13.40 -11.45
CA ARG A 204 5.44 14.31 -10.68
C ARG A 204 6.56 13.54 -9.99
N ALA A 205 7.73 14.17 -9.95
CA ALA A 205 8.82 13.68 -9.13
C ALA A 205 8.45 13.79 -7.65
N VAL A 206 8.75 12.75 -6.89
CA VAL A 206 8.56 12.69 -5.45
C VAL A 206 9.86 12.24 -4.78
N ILE A 207 10.26 12.96 -3.74
CA ILE A 207 11.36 12.57 -2.87
C ILE A 207 10.75 11.91 -1.64
N ILE A 208 11.16 10.68 -1.37
CA ILE A 208 10.71 9.90 -0.21
C ILE A 208 11.87 9.82 0.77
N THR A 209 11.69 10.43 1.92
CA THR A 209 12.65 10.43 3.03
C THR A 209 12.16 9.47 4.10
N VAL A 210 12.97 8.47 4.44
CA VAL A 210 12.61 7.46 5.43
C VAL A 210 13.58 7.52 6.61
N PRO A 211 13.14 8.05 7.75
CA PRO A 211 13.92 8.07 8.99
C PRO A 211 14.36 6.68 9.43
N SER A 212 15.46 6.60 10.18
CA SER A 212 15.91 5.33 10.80
C SER A 212 14.91 4.81 11.85
N GLN A 213 14.23 5.73 12.53
CA GLN A 213 13.18 5.44 13.49
C GLN A 213 11.88 5.05 12.80
N SER A 214 11.19 4.05 13.31
CA SER A 214 9.84 3.68 12.87
C SER A 214 8.79 4.23 13.83
N VAL A 215 7.57 4.39 13.33
CA VAL A 215 6.38 4.65 14.15
C VAL A 215 5.58 3.36 14.22
N PRO A 216 5.56 2.66 15.39
CA PRO A 216 4.72 1.48 15.54
C PRO A 216 3.25 1.85 15.44
N THR A 217 2.59 1.50 14.36
CA THR A 217 1.24 1.97 13.99
C THR A 217 0.22 1.74 15.11
N ALA A 218 0.21 0.55 15.72
CA ALA A 218 -0.73 0.24 16.81
C ALA A 218 -0.55 1.17 18.03
N GLN A 219 0.71 1.37 18.46
CA GLN A 219 1.03 2.27 19.59
C GLN A 219 0.70 3.72 19.25
N PHE A 220 0.93 4.14 18.01
CA PHE A 220 0.57 5.48 17.56
C PHE A 220 -0.95 5.69 17.57
N TYR A 221 -1.75 4.74 17.10
CA TYR A 221 -3.22 4.85 17.14
C TYR A 221 -3.75 4.86 18.59
N ASP A 222 -3.11 4.13 19.52
CA ASP A 222 -3.44 4.20 20.94
C ASP A 222 -3.12 5.58 21.53
N PHE A 223 -1.95 6.12 21.21
CA PHE A 223 -1.57 7.48 21.63
C PHE A 223 -2.51 8.54 21.03
N TYR A 224 -2.82 8.44 19.75
CA TYR A 224 -3.74 9.33 19.05
C TYR A 224 -5.12 9.33 19.72
N ARG A 225 -5.66 8.15 19.99
CA ARG A 225 -6.96 7.97 20.67
C ARG A 225 -7.00 8.64 22.05
N GLN A 226 -5.92 8.56 22.82
CA GLN A 226 -5.84 9.13 24.16
C GLN A 226 -5.68 10.65 24.16
N ASN A 227 -5.12 11.22 23.09
CA ASN A 227 -4.71 12.63 23.03
C ASN A 227 -5.61 13.50 22.13
N ARG A 228 -6.46 12.91 21.30
CA ARG A 228 -7.43 13.63 20.49
C ARG A 228 -8.81 13.54 21.17
N GLY A 229 -9.30 14.68 21.65
CA GLY A 229 -10.59 14.80 22.33
C GLY A 229 -11.77 14.76 21.36
N PHE A 230 -11.88 13.74 20.51
CA PHE A 230 -13.08 13.52 19.73
C PHE A 230 -14.16 12.85 20.57
N PRO A 231 -15.40 13.37 20.55
CA PRO A 231 -16.55 12.54 20.88
C PRO A 231 -16.64 11.41 19.85
N ASP A 232 -16.96 10.19 20.30
CA ASP A 232 -17.34 9.10 19.43
C ASP A 232 -18.52 9.57 18.55
N GLU A 233 -18.54 9.19 17.26
CA GLU A 233 -19.64 9.43 16.30
C GLU A 233 -19.71 10.77 15.54
N VAL A 234 -18.76 11.69 15.66
CA VAL A 234 -18.75 12.84 14.73
C VAL A 234 -18.11 12.41 13.40
N VAL A 235 -18.91 12.33 12.36
CA VAL A 235 -18.43 12.13 10.97
C VAL A 235 -18.36 13.50 10.32
N GLU A 236 -17.13 13.99 10.11
CA GLU A 236 -16.88 15.20 9.33
C GLU A 236 -16.85 14.86 7.83
N GLU A 237 -17.12 15.84 6.98
CA GLU A 237 -16.93 15.71 5.53
C GLU A 237 -15.56 16.26 5.13
N ASP A 238 -14.90 15.58 4.20
CA ASP A 238 -13.68 16.09 3.57
C ASP A 238 -14.03 17.03 2.42
N THR A 239 -14.38 18.26 2.76
CA THR A 239 -14.85 19.27 1.80
C THR A 239 -13.81 19.60 0.73
N VAL A 240 -12.50 19.50 1.04
CA VAL A 240 -11.42 19.73 0.06
C VAL A 240 -11.44 18.61 -0.99
N MET A 241 -11.56 17.35 -0.57
CA MET A 241 -11.67 16.22 -1.52
C MET A 241 -12.92 16.32 -2.38
N LEU A 242 -14.07 16.69 -1.79
CA LEU A 242 -15.32 16.85 -2.54
C LEU A 242 -15.20 17.95 -3.60
N LYS A 243 -14.60 19.10 -3.27
CA LYS A 243 -14.33 20.19 -4.22
C LYS A 243 -13.41 19.73 -5.35
N ALA A 244 -12.28 19.11 -5.02
CA ALA A 244 -11.34 18.60 -6.01
C ALA A 244 -11.97 17.56 -6.96
N LEU A 245 -12.83 16.66 -6.43
CA LEU A 245 -13.55 15.69 -7.25
C LEU A 245 -14.61 16.34 -8.18
N ASN A 246 -15.18 17.46 -7.75
CA ASN A 246 -16.11 18.25 -8.58
C ASN A 246 -15.41 19.14 -9.62
N GLY A 247 -14.08 19.08 -9.71
CA GLY A 247 -13.30 19.84 -10.69
C GLY A 247 -12.95 21.26 -10.23
N GLU A 248 -13.15 21.59 -8.97
CA GLU A 248 -12.70 22.86 -8.41
C GLU A 248 -11.19 22.82 -8.19
N ASP A 249 -10.53 23.97 -8.45
CA ASP A 249 -9.08 24.09 -8.22
C ASP A 249 -8.74 24.00 -6.73
N CYS A 250 -7.82 23.08 -6.41
CA CYS A 250 -7.25 22.93 -5.10
C CYS A 250 -5.73 23.04 -5.17
N SER A 251 -5.14 23.86 -4.31
CA SER A 251 -3.69 23.97 -4.24
C SER A 251 -3.07 22.68 -3.65
N LEU A 252 -1.79 22.41 -3.97
CA LEU A 252 -1.07 21.30 -3.34
C LEU A 252 -1.06 21.42 -1.82
N GLU A 253 -0.93 22.63 -1.27
CA GLU A 253 -0.96 22.88 0.17
C GLU A 253 -2.28 22.43 0.81
N GLN A 254 -3.41 22.67 0.13
CA GLN A 254 -4.73 22.21 0.59
C GLN A 254 -4.86 20.68 0.50
N LEU A 255 -4.24 20.05 -0.49
CA LEU A 255 -4.29 18.59 -0.70
C LEU A 255 -3.34 17.84 0.24
N LEU A 256 -2.12 18.36 0.48
CA LEU A 256 -1.06 17.70 1.24
C LEU A 256 -1.24 17.87 2.76
N VAL A 257 -2.34 17.37 3.29
CA VAL A 257 -2.67 17.45 4.72
C VAL A 257 -2.65 16.06 5.34
N ASN A 258 -2.04 15.95 6.52
CA ASN A 258 -2.07 14.74 7.34
C ASN A 258 -2.48 15.09 8.78
N ASP A 259 -3.70 14.72 9.18
CA ASP A 259 -4.24 14.96 10.52
C ASP A 259 -3.43 14.30 11.64
N PHE A 260 -2.58 13.34 11.30
CA PHE A 260 -1.69 12.69 12.27
C PHE A 260 -0.41 13.50 12.54
N GLU A 261 -0.03 14.44 11.68
CA GLU A 261 1.25 15.17 11.81
C GLU A 261 1.42 15.84 13.19
N PRO A 262 0.46 16.60 13.75
CA PRO A 262 0.63 17.20 15.07
C PRO A 262 0.84 16.19 16.20
N PHE A 263 0.26 14.99 16.05
CA PHE A 263 0.38 13.90 17.01
C PHE A 263 1.70 13.12 16.84
N ILE A 264 2.15 12.92 15.60
CA ILE A 264 3.44 12.33 15.29
C ILE A 264 4.56 13.18 15.90
N ARG A 265 4.51 14.50 15.75
CA ARG A 265 5.45 15.45 16.35
C ARG A 265 5.51 15.36 17.89
N ARG A 266 4.41 15.00 18.53
CA ARG A 266 4.36 14.79 19.99
C ARG A 266 4.80 13.39 20.39
N PHE A 267 4.48 12.38 19.60
CA PHE A 267 4.78 10.98 19.85
C PHE A 267 6.26 10.66 19.56
N LYS A 268 6.81 11.27 18.51
CA LYS A 268 8.17 11.11 18.01
C LYS A 268 8.72 12.47 17.54
N PRO A 269 9.18 13.34 18.47
CA PRO A 269 9.65 14.69 18.12
C PRO A 269 10.74 14.71 17.05
N GLU A 270 11.64 13.73 17.07
CA GLU A 270 12.72 13.57 16.10
C GLU A 270 12.22 13.44 14.64
N ILE A 271 11.03 12.87 14.43
CA ILE A 271 10.41 12.83 13.08
C ILE A 271 9.90 14.24 12.70
N GLY A 272 9.43 15.00 13.68
CA GLY A 272 9.07 16.40 13.49
C GLY A 272 10.25 17.26 13.04
N ASP A 273 11.42 17.07 13.68
CA ASP A 273 12.66 17.79 13.35
C ASP A 273 13.12 17.45 11.92
N ILE A 274 13.09 16.15 11.56
CA ILE A 274 13.41 15.70 10.20
C ILE A 274 12.41 16.32 9.19
N LEU A 275 11.12 16.34 9.49
CA LEU A 275 10.11 16.94 8.63
C LEU A 275 10.39 18.43 8.37
N ASP A 276 10.75 19.19 9.41
CA ASP A 276 11.09 20.60 9.28
C ASP A 276 12.37 20.81 8.47
N HIS A 277 13.36 19.93 8.65
CA HIS A 277 14.55 19.92 7.83
C HIS A 277 14.25 19.64 6.35
N VAL A 278 13.41 18.62 6.05
CA VAL A 278 12.96 18.35 4.67
C VAL A 278 12.24 19.56 4.08
N ARG A 279 11.35 20.20 4.84
CA ARG A 279 10.60 21.40 4.41
C ARG A 279 11.49 22.58 4.09
N SER A 280 12.67 22.69 4.69
CA SER A 280 13.64 23.75 4.35
C SER A 280 14.21 23.60 2.93
N PHE A 281 14.17 22.40 2.34
CA PHE A 281 14.57 22.11 0.96
C PHE A 281 13.39 22.04 0.00
N PHE A 282 12.25 21.46 0.45
CA PHE A 282 11.11 21.13 -0.40
C PHE A 282 9.80 21.57 0.24
N ALA A 283 9.17 22.61 -0.30
CA ALA A 283 7.98 23.25 0.30
C ALA A 283 6.76 22.29 0.36
N ASN A 284 6.51 21.52 -0.71
CA ASN A 284 5.35 20.62 -0.79
C ASN A 284 5.65 19.27 -0.13
N THR A 285 5.76 19.28 1.19
CA THR A 285 6.21 18.14 2.01
C THR A 285 5.20 17.77 3.08
N SER A 286 4.91 16.48 3.21
CA SER A 286 4.05 15.92 4.26
C SER A 286 4.51 14.52 4.70
N ILE A 287 3.91 14.00 5.77
CA ILE A 287 4.11 12.63 6.26
C ILE A 287 3.10 11.72 5.59
N THR A 288 3.49 10.49 5.21
CA THR A 288 2.55 9.50 4.70
C THR A 288 2.06 8.57 5.82
N GLY A 289 0.74 8.36 5.89
CA GLY A 289 0.12 7.50 6.90
C GLY A 289 0.39 7.96 8.32
N SER A 290 0.66 7.01 9.20
CA SER A 290 1.10 7.25 10.59
C SER A 290 2.59 7.56 10.68
N GLY A 291 3.30 7.70 9.57
CA GLY A 291 4.76 7.89 9.53
C GLY A 291 5.51 6.54 9.59
N ALA A 292 6.85 6.51 9.65
CA ALA A 292 7.77 7.67 9.74
C ALA A 292 8.10 8.31 8.37
N ALA A 293 7.76 7.70 7.23
CA ALA A 293 8.18 8.24 5.94
C ALA A 293 7.54 9.60 5.65
N ILE A 294 8.37 10.47 5.08
CA ILE A 294 8.06 11.82 4.65
C ILE A 294 8.16 11.84 3.12
N PHE A 295 7.29 12.53 2.45
CA PHE A 295 7.37 12.70 1.01
C PHE A 295 7.31 14.18 0.64
N SER A 296 7.97 14.53 -0.47
CA SER A 296 7.95 15.88 -1.05
C SER A 296 7.62 15.77 -2.53
N ILE A 297 6.58 16.48 -2.98
CA ILE A 297 6.31 16.66 -4.41
C ILE A 297 7.17 17.79 -4.91
N VAL A 298 8.03 17.50 -5.89
CA VAL A 298 9.05 18.45 -6.34
C VAL A 298 8.92 18.78 -7.82
N THR A 299 9.35 19.99 -8.17
CA THR A 299 9.56 20.45 -9.55
C THR A 299 10.95 20.04 -10.03
N GLU A 300 11.21 20.15 -11.35
CA GLU A 300 12.54 19.87 -11.91
C GLU A 300 13.63 20.77 -11.28
N ASP A 301 13.34 22.06 -11.08
CA ASP A 301 14.28 23.01 -10.46
C ASP A 301 14.62 22.60 -9.01
N GLN A 302 13.66 22.08 -8.25
CA GLN A 302 13.88 21.63 -6.89
C GLN A 302 14.72 20.33 -6.82
N LEU A 303 14.79 19.55 -7.92
CA LEU A 303 15.65 18.36 -7.98
C LEU A 303 17.15 18.73 -7.94
N GLU A 304 17.54 19.96 -8.30
CA GLU A 304 18.91 20.43 -8.18
C GLU A 304 19.40 20.43 -6.72
N SER A 305 18.48 20.68 -5.77
CA SER A 305 18.78 20.66 -4.33
C SER A 305 18.86 19.25 -3.72
N LEU A 306 18.54 18.19 -4.48
CA LEU A 306 18.45 16.81 -3.94
C LEU A 306 19.79 16.31 -3.41
N GLU A 307 20.90 16.59 -4.09
CA GLU A 307 22.23 16.12 -3.67
C GLU A 307 22.70 16.85 -2.40
N ASP A 308 22.39 18.12 -2.25
CA ASP A 308 22.73 18.86 -1.04
C ASP A 308 21.85 18.41 0.14
N TYR A 309 20.57 18.13 -0.11
CA TYR A 309 19.70 17.49 0.88
C TYR A 309 20.24 16.12 1.31
N ARG A 310 20.61 15.24 0.38
CA ARG A 310 21.19 13.92 0.69
C ARG A 310 22.45 14.03 1.56
N LYS A 311 23.34 14.98 1.25
CA LYS A 311 24.55 15.22 2.05
C LYS A 311 24.18 15.65 3.47
N SER A 312 23.17 16.53 3.62
CA SER A 312 22.77 17.07 4.93
C SER A 312 22.24 16.00 5.89
N VAL A 313 21.63 14.92 5.37
CA VAL A 313 21.04 13.81 6.18
C VAL A 313 21.90 12.54 6.19
N SER A 314 23.05 12.53 5.54
CA SER A 314 23.87 11.34 5.32
C SER A 314 24.38 10.66 6.61
N SER A 315 24.57 11.41 7.69
CA SER A 315 25.04 10.91 8.99
C SER A 315 23.94 10.34 9.88
N GLU A 316 22.66 10.49 9.53
CA GLU A 316 21.53 10.18 10.41
C GLU A 316 20.89 8.81 10.11
N GLY A 317 21.44 8.04 9.17
CA GLY A 317 20.85 6.77 8.75
C GLY A 317 19.51 6.92 8.04
N ILE A 318 19.24 8.11 7.50
CA ILE A 318 18.04 8.46 6.73
C ILE A 318 18.21 7.96 5.30
N MET A 319 17.21 7.26 4.80
CA MET A 319 17.17 6.84 3.39
C MET A 319 16.40 7.87 2.57
N VAL A 320 16.95 8.23 1.40
CA VAL A 320 16.35 9.20 0.48
C VAL A 320 16.21 8.57 -0.90
N HIS A 321 14.95 8.37 -1.32
CA HIS A 321 14.61 7.81 -2.62
C HIS A 321 14.00 8.90 -3.52
N LYS A 322 14.40 8.90 -4.80
CA LYS A 322 13.71 9.65 -5.85
C LYS A 322 12.79 8.70 -6.60
N ALA A 323 11.53 9.05 -6.70
CA ALA A 323 10.51 8.27 -7.41
C ALA A 323 9.61 9.21 -8.24
N LYS A 324 8.59 8.63 -8.89
CA LYS A 324 7.50 9.37 -9.55
C LYS A 324 6.17 8.89 -9.00
N LEU A 325 5.19 9.76 -8.95
CA LEU A 325 3.79 9.36 -8.74
C LEU A 325 3.26 8.69 -10.02
N LEU A 326 2.57 7.55 -9.85
CA LEU A 326 2.04 6.74 -10.94
C LEU A 326 0.56 7.02 -11.16
#